data_f04aa343f14a15a6a62a95827a996964
#
_entry.id   f04aa343f14a15a6a62a95827a996964
#
_cell.length_a   1.000
_cell.length_b   1.000
_cell.length_c   1.000
_cell.angle_alpha   90.00
_cell.angle_beta   90.00
_cell.angle_gamma   90.00
#
_symmetry.space_group_name_H-M   'P 1'
#
loop_
_entity.id
_entity.type
_entity.pdbx_description
1 polymer ?
#
loop_
_entity_poly.entity_id
_entity_poly.type
_entity_poly.pdbx_seq_one_letter_code
_entity_poly.pdbx_strand_id
1 'polypeptide(L)'
;MNKQQVLDAFHFRAACRAYDPTRKISREDIDYILELGRLSPSSVGSEPWKFLVLQNVTIREKIAPVSWGIKHPMNEMSHLVVILAKK
;
A
#
# COMPACT_ATOMS: atom_id res chain seq x y z
N MET A 1 -6.75 2.43 23.86
CA MET A 1 -7.75 1.81 22.99
C MET A 1 -8.36 0.62 23.71
N ASN A 2 -9.67 0.55 23.81
CA ASN A 2 -10.34 -0.56 24.49
C ASN A 2 -10.66 -1.69 23.49
N LYS A 3 -11.12 -2.83 24.03
CA LYS A 3 -11.42 -4.01 23.21
C LYS A 3 -12.49 -3.74 22.15
N GLN A 4 -13.51 -2.94 22.51
CA GLN A 4 -14.59 -2.64 21.57
C GLN A 4 -14.09 -1.78 20.40
N GLN A 5 -13.22 -0.82 20.66
CA GLN A 5 -12.64 0.01 19.62
C GLN A 5 -11.80 -0.82 18.65
N VAL A 6 -11.04 -1.79 19.17
CA VAL A 6 -10.25 -2.71 18.33
C VAL A 6 -11.18 -3.56 17.47
N LEU A 7 -12.24 -4.11 18.06
CA LEU A 7 -13.19 -4.93 17.31
C LEU A 7 -13.90 -4.11 16.23
N ASP A 8 -14.30 -2.88 16.55
CA ASP A 8 -14.94 -2.00 15.59
C ASP A 8 -14.02 -1.67 14.41
N ALA A 9 -12.71 -1.48 14.67
CA ALA A 9 -11.74 -1.25 13.63
C ALA A 9 -11.64 -2.44 12.67
N PHE A 10 -11.66 -3.67 13.18
CA PHE A 10 -11.65 -4.87 12.34
C PHE A 10 -12.93 -5.01 11.53
N HIS A 11 -14.08 -4.65 12.09
CA HIS A 11 -15.34 -4.67 11.34
C HIS A 11 -15.38 -3.60 10.26
N PHE A 12 -14.82 -2.44 10.52
CA PHE A 12 -14.74 -1.34 9.56
C PHE A 12 -13.78 -1.64 8.41
N ARG A 13 -12.66 -2.31 8.70
CA ARG A 13 -11.63 -2.58 7.71
C ARG A 13 -12.16 -3.48 6.59
N ALA A 14 -11.92 -3.09 5.38
CA ALA A 14 -12.21 -3.90 4.20
C ALA A 14 -11.21 -3.57 3.11
N ALA A 15 -10.92 -4.55 2.25
CA ALA A 15 -10.10 -4.29 1.06
C ALA A 15 -10.92 -3.44 0.09
N CYS A 16 -10.36 -2.31 -0.30
CA CYS A 16 -11.01 -1.42 -1.25
C CYS A 16 -10.85 -1.96 -2.67
N ARG A 17 -11.96 -2.18 -3.37
CA ARG A 17 -11.94 -2.74 -4.72
C ARG A 17 -11.96 -1.70 -5.83
N ALA A 18 -12.26 -0.44 -5.47
CA ALA A 18 -12.26 0.67 -6.40
C ALA A 18 -11.86 1.93 -5.64
N TYR A 19 -11.13 2.81 -6.31
CA TYR A 19 -10.63 4.03 -5.70
C TYR A 19 -11.16 5.24 -6.46
N ASP A 20 -11.16 6.40 -5.80
CA ASP A 20 -11.50 7.67 -6.43
C ASP A 20 -10.27 8.17 -7.21
N PRO A 21 -10.30 8.13 -8.56
CA PRO A 21 -9.12 8.52 -9.34
C PRO A 21 -8.83 10.03 -9.31
N THR A 22 -9.77 10.83 -8.79
CA THR A 22 -9.60 12.27 -8.71
C THR A 22 -8.90 12.72 -7.43
N ARG A 23 -8.72 11.80 -6.47
CA ARG A 23 -8.08 12.10 -5.18
C ARG A 23 -6.76 11.38 -5.07
N LYS A 24 -5.72 12.13 -4.71
CA LYS A 24 -4.37 11.59 -4.52
C LYS A 24 -3.90 11.86 -3.10
N ILE A 25 -3.08 10.95 -2.59
CA ILE A 25 -2.44 11.13 -1.29
C ILE A 25 -1.37 12.22 -1.45
N SER A 26 -1.29 13.13 -0.49
CA SER A 26 -0.27 14.17 -0.50
C SER A 26 1.13 13.58 -0.36
N ARG A 27 2.16 14.32 -0.80
CA ARG A 27 3.55 13.92 -0.65
C ARG A 27 3.89 13.71 0.82
N GLU A 28 3.43 14.58 1.68
CA GLU A 28 3.66 14.50 3.12
C GLU A 28 3.08 13.22 3.70
N ASP A 29 1.85 12.88 3.34
CA ASP A 29 1.18 11.69 3.84
C ASP A 29 1.82 10.41 3.32
N ILE A 30 2.22 10.35 2.05
CA ILE A 30 2.88 9.16 1.52
C ILE A 30 4.26 8.97 2.16
N ASP A 31 4.99 10.06 2.40
CA ASP A 31 6.28 9.98 3.08
C ASP A 31 6.11 9.46 4.51
N TYR A 32 5.05 9.88 5.19
CA TYR A 32 4.71 9.39 6.53
C TYR A 32 4.41 7.89 6.52
N ILE A 33 3.60 7.43 5.56
CA ILE A 33 3.25 6.01 5.42
C ILE A 33 4.50 5.17 5.17
N LEU A 34 5.39 5.62 4.29
CA LEU A 34 6.63 4.91 3.99
C LEU A 34 7.55 4.84 5.20
N GLU A 35 7.59 5.90 6.01
CA GLU A 35 8.38 5.90 7.24
C GLU A 35 7.83 4.89 8.25
N LEU A 36 6.52 4.78 8.37
CA LEU A 36 5.90 3.76 9.21
C LEU A 36 6.28 2.35 8.74
N GLY A 37 6.33 2.15 7.42
CA GLY A 37 6.77 0.88 6.84
C GLY A 37 8.21 0.57 7.20
N ARG A 38 9.08 1.57 7.08
CA ARG A 38 10.50 1.43 7.40
C ARG A 38 10.73 1.07 8.87
N LEU A 39 9.91 1.63 9.76
CA LEU A 39 10.02 1.42 11.20
C LEU A 39 9.32 0.15 11.69
N SER A 40 8.60 -0.54 10.81
CA SER A 40 7.89 -1.76 11.17
C SER A 40 8.88 -2.87 11.53
N PRO A 41 8.54 -3.73 12.51
CA PRO A 41 9.45 -4.79 12.93
C PRO A 41 9.66 -5.83 11.84
N SER A 42 10.87 -6.37 11.81
CA SER A 42 11.24 -7.45 10.92
C SER A 42 11.92 -8.56 11.71
N SER A 43 12.01 -9.75 11.11
CA SER A 43 12.68 -10.87 11.74
C SER A 43 14.12 -10.51 12.05
N VAL A 44 14.55 -10.70 13.28
CA VAL A 44 15.89 -10.37 13.84
C VAL A 44 16.34 -8.93 13.56
N GLY A 45 15.40 -8.02 13.28
CA GLY A 45 15.71 -6.61 13.05
C GLY A 45 16.51 -6.33 11.79
N SER A 46 16.53 -7.26 10.83
CA SER A 46 17.36 -7.15 9.62
C SER A 46 16.83 -6.16 8.58
N GLU A 47 15.58 -5.75 8.69
CA GLU A 47 14.93 -4.83 7.73
C GLU A 47 15.16 -5.29 6.28
N PRO A 48 14.72 -6.53 5.91
CA PRO A 48 15.08 -7.13 4.63
C PRO A 48 14.26 -6.65 3.44
N TRP A 49 13.55 -5.55 3.57
CA TRP A 49 12.67 -5.06 2.52
C TRP A 49 13.09 -3.70 2.00
N LYS A 50 12.60 -3.40 0.82
CA LYS A 50 12.75 -2.11 0.16
C LYS A 50 11.41 -1.75 -0.46
N PHE A 51 11.03 -0.48 -0.38
CA PHE A 51 9.78 -0.01 -0.95
C PHE A 51 10.04 0.73 -2.25
N LEU A 52 9.29 0.37 -3.30
CA LEU A 52 9.28 1.10 -4.57
C LEU A 52 7.92 1.75 -4.74
N VAL A 53 7.90 3.05 -4.99
CA VAL A 53 6.67 3.77 -5.27
C VAL A 53 6.58 3.99 -6.77
N LEU A 54 5.57 3.39 -7.41
CA LEU A 54 5.40 3.43 -8.85
C LEU A 54 4.23 4.35 -9.22
N GLN A 55 4.57 5.48 -9.85
CA GLN A 55 3.58 6.45 -10.30
C GLN A 55 3.40 6.44 -11.82
N ASN A 56 4.30 5.80 -12.56
CA ASN A 56 4.24 5.76 -14.01
C ASN A 56 3.08 4.89 -14.48
N VAL A 57 2.15 5.48 -15.23
CA VAL A 57 0.95 4.79 -15.71
C VAL A 57 1.30 3.61 -16.62
N THR A 58 2.31 3.77 -17.47
CA THR A 58 2.74 2.69 -18.39
C THR A 58 3.22 1.47 -17.62
N ILE A 59 3.99 1.67 -16.55
CA ILE A 59 4.46 0.57 -15.70
C ILE A 59 3.28 -0.10 -14.99
N ARG A 60 2.35 0.69 -14.47
CA ARG A 60 1.13 0.16 -13.82
C ARG A 60 0.32 -0.69 -14.78
N GLU A 61 0.17 -0.25 -16.02
CA GLU A 61 -0.56 -0.99 -17.05
C GLU A 61 0.10 -2.33 -17.38
N LYS A 62 1.43 -2.39 -17.34
CA LYS A 62 2.17 -3.63 -17.56
C LYS A 62 2.03 -4.61 -16.39
N ILE A 63 1.91 -4.10 -15.17
CA ILE A 63 1.80 -4.92 -13.96
C ILE A 63 0.37 -5.44 -13.79
N ALA A 64 -0.63 -4.66 -14.17
CA ALA A 64 -2.03 -5.00 -13.95
C ALA A 64 -2.43 -6.42 -14.41
N PRO A 65 -2.06 -6.88 -15.62
CA PRO A 65 -2.48 -8.21 -16.09
C PRO A 65 -1.96 -9.36 -15.24
N VAL A 66 -0.86 -9.18 -14.51
CA VAL A 66 -0.25 -10.22 -13.69
C VAL A 66 -0.53 -10.03 -12.21
N SER A 67 -1.37 -9.06 -11.86
CA SER A 67 -1.64 -8.70 -10.46
C SER A 67 -3.10 -9.01 -10.11
N TRP A 68 -3.32 -10.17 -9.51
CA TRP A 68 -4.64 -10.56 -9.05
C TRP A 68 -5.10 -9.64 -7.92
N GLY A 69 -6.38 -9.31 -7.92
CA GLY A 69 -7.00 -8.53 -6.86
C GLY A 69 -6.82 -7.02 -6.99
N ILE A 70 -5.75 -6.55 -7.64
CA ILE A 70 -5.53 -5.12 -7.83
C ILE A 70 -5.53 -4.69 -9.30
N LYS A 71 -5.78 -5.64 -10.20
CA LYS A 71 -5.83 -5.36 -11.65
C LYS A 71 -6.84 -4.27 -11.99
N HIS A 72 -8.05 -4.37 -11.44
CA HIS A 72 -9.12 -3.40 -11.71
C HIS A 72 -8.83 -2.00 -11.17
N PRO A 73 -8.42 -1.83 -9.89
CA PRO A 73 -8.17 -0.50 -9.35
C PRO A 73 -6.79 0.08 -9.70
N MET A 74 -5.98 -0.61 -10.52
CA MET A 74 -4.60 -0.22 -10.78
C MET A 74 -4.45 1.23 -11.25
N ASN A 75 -5.35 1.70 -12.12
CA ASN A 75 -5.27 3.05 -12.66
C ASN A 75 -5.98 4.09 -11.78
N GLU A 76 -6.74 3.65 -10.78
CA GLU A 76 -7.49 4.52 -9.89
C GLU A 76 -6.72 4.87 -8.62
N MET A 77 -5.74 4.06 -8.23
CA MET A 77 -5.02 4.24 -6.99
C MET A 77 -4.09 5.45 -7.03
N SER A 78 -3.93 6.10 -5.88
CA SER A 78 -3.04 7.24 -5.75
C SER A 78 -1.59 6.83 -5.99
N HIS A 79 -1.14 5.81 -5.28
CA HIS A 79 0.23 5.31 -5.33
C HIS A 79 0.23 3.79 -5.36
N LEU A 80 1.15 3.21 -6.12
CA LEU A 80 1.42 1.78 -6.09
C LEU A 80 2.75 1.57 -5.38
N VAL A 81 2.73 0.83 -4.29
CA VAL A 81 3.93 0.52 -3.53
C VAL A 81 4.27 -0.95 -3.72
N VAL A 82 5.48 -1.23 -4.19
CA VAL A 82 5.99 -2.59 -4.34
C VAL A 82 7.00 -2.84 -3.23
N ILE A 83 6.80 -3.91 -2.48
CA ILE A 83 7.68 -4.28 -1.38
C ILE A 83 8.63 -5.36 -1.89
N LEU A 84 9.93 -5.02 -1.91
CA LEU A 84 10.97 -5.96 -2.29
C LEU A 84 11.58 -6.57 -1.04
N ALA A 85 11.73 -7.88 -1.03
CA ALA A 85 12.34 -8.58 0.10
C ALA A 85 13.66 -9.21 -0.33
N LYS A 86 14.62 -9.24 0.58
CA LYS A 86 15.89 -9.94 0.35
C LYS A 86 15.65 -11.44 0.33
N LYS A 87 16.36 -12.11 -0.54
CA LYS A 87 16.39 -13.56 -0.56
C LYS A 87 17.21 -14.10 0.61
#